data_44fe76a3a444ff5c05dbf5d938a1ea53
#
_entry.id   44fe76a3a444ff5c05dbf5d938a1ea53
#
_cell.length_a   1.000
_cell.length_b   1.000
_cell.length_c   1.000
_cell.angle_alpha   90.00
_cell.angle_beta   90.00
_cell.angle_gamma   90.00
#
_symmetry.space_group_name_H-M   'P 1'
#
loop_
_entity.id
_entity.type
_entity.pdbx_description
1 polymer ?
#
loop_
_entity_poly.entity_id
_entity_poly.type
_entity_poly.pdbx_seq_one_letter_code
_entity_poly.pdbx_strand_id
1 'polypeptide(L)'
;MGALGVYAITGGLGGLGIRAATLLIAGGASHVLLASRSGRIVRDGQCLTTPLQMLRAVAIVAACDSATAADMNALVCPGLPSGVLHAAGVGDKGLLVELEAQRAEWMCVSKALGAWHLQCAAAVAPLEARVLFSSVGSALGIVGQANYSAANACLDAHLSLIHI
;
A
#
# COMPACT_ATOMS: atom_id res chain seq x y z
N MET A 1 24.62 -0.43 -14.58
CA MET A 1 23.49 -0.37 -13.62
C MET A 1 22.62 -1.57 -13.93
N GLY A 2 22.52 -2.55 -13.02
CA GLY A 2 21.64 -3.70 -13.22
C GLY A 2 20.19 -3.19 -13.37
N ALA A 3 19.42 -3.84 -14.22
CA ALA A 3 18.00 -3.55 -14.35
C ALA A 3 17.37 -3.73 -12.95
N LEU A 4 16.88 -2.66 -12.36
CA LEU A 4 16.13 -2.72 -11.14
C LEU A 4 14.88 -3.57 -11.42
N GLY A 5 14.54 -4.47 -10.51
CA GLY A 5 13.48 -5.47 -10.69
C GLY A 5 12.08 -4.89 -10.84
N VAL A 6 11.10 -5.75 -10.63
CA VAL A 6 9.67 -5.41 -10.60
C VAL A 6 9.29 -4.99 -9.19
N TYR A 7 8.46 -3.96 -9.02
CA TYR A 7 7.96 -3.53 -7.72
C TYR A 7 6.43 -3.64 -7.66
N ALA A 8 5.92 -4.26 -6.60
CA ALA A 8 4.48 -4.34 -6.34
C ALA A 8 4.03 -3.23 -5.39
N ILE A 9 2.91 -2.57 -5.71
CA ILE A 9 2.38 -1.44 -4.93
C ILE A 9 0.91 -1.69 -4.62
N THR A 10 0.59 -1.99 -3.35
CA THR A 10 -0.81 -2.05 -2.90
C THR A 10 -1.35 -0.63 -2.75
N GLY A 11 -2.62 -0.42 -3.06
CA GLY A 11 -3.14 0.94 -3.21
C GLY A 11 -2.53 1.68 -4.41
N GLY A 12 -1.98 0.93 -5.36
CA GLY A 12 -1.21 1.40 -6.50
C GLY A 12 -1.95 2.36 -7.42
N LEU A 13 -3.28 2.30 -7.46
CA LEU A 13 -4.13 3.22 -8.23
C LEU A 13 -4.58 4.45 -7.44
N GLY A 14 -4.08 4.66 -6.23
CA GLY A 14 -4.23 5.89 -5.46
C GLY A 14 -3.13 6.92 -5.77
N GLY A 15 -3.30 8.16 -5.29
CA GLY A 15 -2.37 9.24 -5.56
C GLY A 15 -0.93 8.95 -5.13
N LEU A 16 -0.73 8.38 -3.93
CA LEU A 16 0.61 7.98 -3.45
C LEU A 16 1.17 6.81 -4.27
N GLY A 17 0.34 5.81 -4.59
CA GLY A 17 0.76 4.64 -5.35
C GLY A 17 1.26 4.99 -6.75
N ILE A 18 0.52 5.82 -7.48
CA ILE A 18 0.92 6.26 -8.83
C ILE A 18 2.18 7.13 -8.78
N ARG A 19 2.33 8.00 -7.78
CA ARG A 19 3.55 8.80 -7.61
C ARG A 19 4.76 7.93 -7.28
N ALA A 20 4.59 6.95 -6.39
CA ALA A 20 5.65 5.99 -6.07
C ALA A 20 6.05 5.17 -7.30
N ALA A 21 5.08 4.70 -8.10
CA ALA A 21 5.33 4.02 -9.35
C ALA A 21 6.16 4.88 -10.33
N THR A 22 5.78 6.14 -10.49
CA THR A 22 6.51 7.07 -11.36
C THR A 22 7.96 7.25 -10.91
N LEU A 23 8.20 7.39 -9.59
CA LEU A 23 9.55 7.52 -9.04
C LEU A 23 10.37 6.24 -9.21
N LEU A 24 9.78 5.06 -9.00
CA LEU A 24 10.47 3.79 -9.21
C LEU A 24 10.90 3.61 -10.66
N ILE A 25 10.01 3.88 -11.62
CA ILE A 25 10.32 3.80 -13.05
C ILE A 25 11.40 4.82 -13.42
N ALA A 26 11.31 6.05 -12.94
CA ALA A 26 12.34 7.07 -13.14
C ALA A 26 13.69 6.66 -12.52
N GLY A 27 13.67 5.90 -11.42
CA GLY A 27 14.83 5.32 -10.77
C GLY A 27 15.39 4.07 -11.47
N GLY A 28 14.77 3.59 -12.55
CA GLY A 28 15.26 2.48 -13.36
C GLY A 28 14.57 1.14 -13.09
N ALA A 29 13.47 1.09 -12.30
CA ALA A 29 12.66 -0.12 -12.18
C ALA A 29 12.16 -0.55 -13.57
N SER A 30 12.19 -1.85 -13.84
CA SER A 30 11.77 -2.37 -15.14
C SER A 30 10.24 -2.30 -15.31
N HIS A 31 9.50 -2.67 -14.27
CA HIS A 31 8.04 -2.68 -14.25
C HIS A 31 7.51 -2.38 -12.85
N VAL A 32 6.27 -1.95 -12.79
CA VAL A 32 5.50 -1.83 -11.55
C VAL A 32 4.18 -2.58 -11.65
N LEU A 33 3.82 -3.30 -10.58
CA LEU A 33 2.54 -3.98 -10.43
C LEU A 33 1.66 -3.12 -9.50
N LEU A 34 0.64 -2.50 -10.07
CA LEU A 34 -0.28 -1.60 -9.35
C LEU A 34 -1.50 -2.38 -8.89
N ALA A 35 -1.53 -2.72 -7.62
CA ALA A 35 -2.61 -3.49 -7.01
C ALA A 35 -3.63 -2.58 -6.32
N SER A 36 -4.90 -2.80 -6.57
CA SER A 36 -6.03 -2.18 -5.86
C SER A 36 -7.21 -3.12 -5.84
N ARG A 37 -8.13 -2.98 -4.88
CA ARG A 37 -9.29 -3.84 -4.71
C ARG A 37 -10.13 -4.04 -5.98
N SER A 38 -10.33 -2.97 -6.74
CA SER A 38 -11.17 -3.01 -7.95
C SER A 38 -10.38 -3.14 -9.27
N GLY A 39 -9.05 -3.02 -9.24
CA GLY A 39 -8.25 -2.88 -10.46
C GLY A 39 -8.55 -1.62 -11.26
N ARG A 40 -9.19 -0.62 -10.66
CA ARG A 40 -9.61 0.62 -11.33
C ARG A 40 -9.31 1.83 -10.45
N ILE A 41 -9.13 3.00 -11.09
CA ILE A 41 -9.14 4.29 -10.38
C ILE A 41 -10.59 4.55 -9.91
N VAL A 42 -10.78 4.66 -8.61
CA VAL A 42 -12.09 4.86 -7.99
C VAL A 42 -12.30 6.31 -7.56
N ARG A 43 -11.21 7.06 -7.36
CA ARG A 43 -11.28 8.46 -6.89
C ARG A 43 -11.22 9.42 -8.07
N ASP A 44 -12.33 10.05 -8.34
CA ASP A 44 -12.41 11.17 -9.28
C ASP A 44 -11.75 12.44 -8.71
N GLY A 45 -11.38 13.36 -9.59
CA GLY A 45 -10.85 14.68 -9.21
C GLY A 45 -9.38 14.73 -8.81
N GLN A 46 -8.65 13.62 -8.82
CA GLN A 46 -7.21 13.60 -8.51
C GLN A 46 -6.32 13.59 -9.75
N CYS A 47 -6.88 13.71 -10.94
CA CYS A 47 -6.15 13.71 -12.23
C CYS A 47 -5.19 12.51 -12.38
N LEU A 48 -5.56 11.34 -11.84
CA LEU A 48 -4.69 10.14 -11.82
C LEU A 48 -4.62 9.41 -13.15
N THR A 49 -5.56 9.67 -14.05
CA THR A 49 -5.67 9.00 -15.34
C THR A 49 -4.45 9.27 -16.22
N THR A 50 -4.04 10.54 -16.31
CA THR A 50 -2.90 10.94 -17.14
C THR A 50 -1.57 10.32 -16.68
N PRO A 51 -1.19 10.40 -15.39
CA PRO A 51 0.02 9.70 -14.91
C PRO A 51 -0.04 8.19 -15.12
N LEU A 52 -1.20 7.55 -14.94
CA LEU A 52 -1.36 6.12 -15.19
C LEU A 52 -1.17 5.79 -16.67
N GLN A 53 -1.70 6.62 -17.58
CA GLN A 53 -1.50 6.44 -19.01
C GLN A 53 -0.02 6.53 -19.41
N MET A 54 0.74 7.42 -18.78
CA MET A 54 2.20 7.52 -19.02
C MET A 54 2.97 6.28 -18.57
N LEU A 55 2.46 5.55 -17.57
CA LEU A 55 3.05 4.31 -17.08
C LEU A 55 2.60 3.06 -17.85
N ARG A 56 1.68 3.19 -18.82
CA ARG A 56 0.99 2.06 -19.47
C ARG A 56 1.91 0.99 -20.05
N ALA A 57 3.08 1.35 -20.53
CA ALA A 57 4.02 0.41 -21.12
C ALA A 57 4.79 -0.44 -20.08
N VAL A 58 4.85 0.04 -18.83
CA VAL A 58 5.67 -0.55 -17.76
C VAL A 58 4.86 -0.87 -16.49
N ALA A 59 3.57 -0.55 -16.49
CA ALA A 59 2.67 -0.81 -15.35
C ALA A 59 1.69 -1.95 -15.68
N ILE A 60 1.63 -2.92 -14.79
CA ILE A 60 0.60 -3.96 -14.78
C ILE A 60 -0.40 -3.60 -13.70
N VAL A 61 -1.70 -3.61 -14.02
CA VAL A 61 -2.76 -3.34 -13.05
C VAL A 61 -3.42 -4.66 -12.65
N ALA A 62 -3.53 -4.89 -11.34
CA ALA A 62 -4.17 -6.07 -10.78
C ALA A 62 -5.29 -5.71 -9.80
N ALA A 63 -6.38 -6.47 -9.85
CA ALA A 63 -7.36 -6.48 -8.77
C ALA A 63 -6.79 -7.34 -7.63
N CYS A 64 -6.64 -6.75 -6.44
CA CYS A 64 -6.03 -7.40 -5.29
C CYS A 64 -6.47 -6.68 -4.01
N ASP A 65 -7.05 -7.40 -3.08
CA ASP A 65 -7.44 -6.88 -1.78
C ASP A 65 -6.36 -7.19 -0.73
N SER A 66 -5.70 -6.17 -0.21
CA SER A 66 -4.68 -6.34 0.83
C SER A 66 -5.22 -6.96 2.12
N ALA A 67 -6.54 -6.90 2.34
CA ALA A 67 -7.20 -7.57 3.45
C ALA A 67 -7.24 -9.10 3.32
N THR A 68 -6.93 -9.64 2.15
CA THR A 68 -6.99 -11.08 1.85
C THR A 68 -5.59 -11.68 1.77
N ALA A 69 -5.28 -12.63 2.63
CA ALA A 69 -3.98 -13.30 2.64
C ALA A 69 -3.66 -13.99 1.31
N ALA A 70 -4.66 -14.59 0.65
CA ALA A 70 -4.48 -15.23 -0.65
C ALA A 70 -4.03 -14.25 -1.72
N ASP A 71 -4.63 -13.04 -1.77
CA ASP A 71 -4.26 -12.00 -2.73
C ASP A 71 -2.83 -11.48 -2.46
N MET A 72 -2.46 -11.31 -1.18
CA MET A 72 -1.11 -10.91 -0.83
C MET A 72 -0.06 -11.97 -1.17
N ASN A 73 -0.37 -13.25 -0.96
CA ASN A 73 0.50 -14.34 -1.39
C ASN A 73 0.66 -14.39 -2.91
N ALA A 74 -0.42 -14.17 -3.66
CA ALA A 74 -0.37 -14.10 -5.11
C ALA A 74 0.44 -12.90 -5.62
N LEU A 75 0.31 -11.74 -4.94
CA LEU A 75 1.05 -10.53 -5.27
C LEU A 75 2.57 -10.67 -5.07
N VAL A 76 2.98 -11.43 -4.05
CA VAL A 76 4.38 -11.65 -3.65
C VAL A 76 4.89 -13.02 -4.09
N CYS A 77 4.21 -13.67 -5.04
CA CYS A 77 4.60 -14.99 -5.56
C CYS A 77 6.10 -15.04 -5.89
N PRO A 78 6.80 -16.14 -5.54
CA PRO A 78 8.25 -16.26 -5.71
C PRO A 78 8.73 -15.91 -7.12
N GLY A 79 9.69 -14.98 -7.20
CA GLY A 79 10.33 -14.55 -8.43
C GLY A 79 9.68 -13.38 -9.15
N LEU A 80 8.60 -12.76 -8.60
CA LEU A 80 7.95 -11.63 -9.26
C LEU A 80 8.43 -10.27 -8.73
N PRO A 81 8.17 -9.80 -7.50
CA PRO A 81 8.65 -8.48 -7.10
C PRO A 81 10.01 -8.52 -6.42
N SER A 82 10.90 -7.60 -6.80
CA SER A 82 12.11 -7.29 -6.05
C SER A 82 11.81 -6.49 -4.78
N GLY A 83 10.70 -5.76 -4.78
CA GLY A 83 10.27 -4.99 -3.62
C GLY A 83 8.78 -4.72 -3.62
N VAL A 84 8.26 -4.40 -2.43
CA VAL A 84 6.84 -4.10 -2.22
C VAL A 84 6.65 -2.80 -1.47
N LEU A 85 5.64 -2.04 -1.90
CA LEU A 85 5.21 -0.81 -1.26
C LEU A 85 3.75 -0.94 -0.84
N HIS A 86 3.46 -0.78 0.45
CA HIS A 86 2.10 -0.82 0.97
C HIS A 86 1.57 0.59 1.13
N ALA A 87 0.85 1.08 0.11
CA ALA A 87 0.17 2.36 0.08
C ALA A 87 -1.36 2.23 0.15
N ALA A 88 -1.87 1.00 0.40
CA ALA A 88 -3.29 0.79 0.60
C ALA A 88 -3.76 1.51 1.86
N GLY A 89 -4.96 2.07 1.78
CA GLY A 89 -5.59 2.75 2.89
C GLY A 89 -6.83 3.48 2.46
N VAL A 90 -7.67 3.73 3.44
CA VAL A 90 -8.92 4.48 3.30
C VAL A 90 -8.84 5.75 4.15
N GLY A 91 -9.66 6.72 3.86
CA GLY A 91 -9.80 7.92 4.69
C GLY A 91 -11.11 7.85 5.47
N ASP A 92 -11.07 8.26 6.71
CA ASP A 92 -12.24 8.42 7.55
C ASP A 92 -12.09 9.68 8.41
N LYS A 93 -13.20 10.30 8.76
CA LYS A 93 -13.25 11.48 9.62
C LYS A 93 -14.47 11.38 10.53
N GLY A 94 -14.32 11.72 11.78
CA GLY A 94 -15.38 11.76 12.78
C GLY A 94 -14.80 11.96 14.18
N LEU A 95 -15.64 12.33 15.13
CA LEU A 95 -15.25 12.46 16.52
C LEU A 95 -15.05 11.05 17.12
N LEU A 96 -14.16 10.95 18.08
CA LEU A 96 -13.88 9.68 18.78
C LEU A 96 -15.13 9.12 19.46
N VAL A 97 -15.98 9.98 19.99
CA VAL A 97 -17.25 9.60 20.65
C VAL A 97 -18.29 9.04 19.67
N GLU A 98 -18.13 9.28 18.37
CA GLU A 98 -19.01 8.81 17.31
C GLU A 98 -18.39 7.64 16.53
N LEU A 99 -17.22 7.17 16.95
CA LEU A 99 -16.51 6.14 16.24
C LEU A 99 -17.10 4.77 16.51
N GLU A 100 -17.76 4.21 15.52
CA GLU A 100 -18.29 2.85 15.54
C GLU A 100 -17.18 1.81 15.31
N ALA A 101 -17.33 0.64 15.94
CA ALA A 101 -16.37 -0.45 15.84
C ALA A 101 -16.09 -0.85 14.37
N GLN A 102 -17.13 -0.90 13.53
CA GLN A 102 -17.01 -1.23 12.11
C GLN A 102 -16.11 -0.24 11.34
N ARG A 103 -16.16 1.05 11.68
CA ARG A 103 -15.32 2.08 11.05
C ARG A 103 -13.87 1.91 11.46
N ALA A 104 -13.63 1.59 12.73
CA ALA A 104 -12.29 1.33 13.24
C ALA A 104 -11.71 0.05 12.59
N GLU A 105 -12.49 -1.02 12.55
CA GLU A 105 -12.11 -2.27 11.88
C GLU A 105 -11.79 -2.06 10.40
N TRP A 106 -12.66 -1.39 9.66
CA TRP A 106 -12.46 -1.10 8.24
C TRP A 106 -11.15 -0.35 7.96
N MET A 107 -10.79 0.59 8.84
CA MET A 107 -9.54 1.32 8.76
C MET A 107 -8.34 0.40 9.02
N CYS A 108 -8.39 -0.40 10.10
CA CYS A 108 -7.32 -1.31 10.48
C CYS A 108 -7.12 -2.43 9.45
N VAL A 109 -8.19 -2.98 8.91
CA VAL A 109 -8.15 -4.04 7.90
C VAL A 109 -7.37 -3.61 6.66
N SER A 110 -7.64 -2.43 6.14
CA SER A 110 -6.98 -1.96 4.92
C SER A 110 -5.49 -1.63 5.10
N LYS A 111 -5.08 -1.22 6.29
CA LYS A 111 -3.71 -0.81 6.61
C LYS A 111 -2.95 -1.88 7.41
N ALA A 112 -3.34 -2.10 8.65
CA ALA A 112 -2.59 -2.94 9.57
C ALA A 112 -2.65 -4.43 9.17
N LEU A 113 -3.84 -4.97 8.91
CA LEU A 113 -3.99 -6.35 8.47
C LEU A 113 -3.38 -6.57 7.08
N GLY A 114 -3.54 -5.62 6.17
CA GLY A 114 -2.91 -5.66 4.85
C GLY A 114 -1.38 -5.71 4.93
N ALA A 115 -0.78 -4.91 5.82
CA ALA A 115 0.66 -4.94 6.06
C ALA A 115 1.11 -6.27 6.69
N TRP A 116 0.31 -6.82 7.61
CA TRP A 116 0.57 -8.14 8.20
C TRP A 116 0.55 -9.26 7.15
N HIS A 117 -0.48 -9.31 6.30
CA HIS A 117 -0.54 -10.29 5.22
C HIS A 117 0.64 -10.16 4.25
N LEU A 118 1.01 -8.92 3.93
CA LEU A 118 2.18 -8.64 3.10
C LEU A 118 3.46 -9.15 3.76
N GLN A 119 3.62 -8.96 5.07
CA GLN A 119 4.75 -9.46 5.84
C GLN A 119 4.83 -10.98 5.81
N CYS A 120 3.70 -11.66 6.04
CA CYS A 120 3.63 -13.12 5.99
C CYS A 120 4.00 -13.66 4.59
N ALA A 121 3.46 -13.03 3.53
CA ALA A 121 3.78 -13.40 2.16
C ALA A 121 5.26 -13.14 1.81
N ALA A 122 5.81 -12.03 2.29
CA ALA A 122 7.20 -11.64 2.05
C ALA A 122 8.23 -12.44 2.88
N ALA A 123 7.79 -13.16 3.92
CA ALA A 123 8.68 -13.95 4.75
C ALA A 123 9.34 -15.11 3.98
N VAL A 124 8.70 -15.59 2.92
CA VAL A 124 9.19 -16.69 2.08
C VAL A 124 9.82 -16.20 0.76
N ALA A 125 9.84 -14.90 0.52
CA ALA A 125 10.41 -14.30 -0.68
C ALA A 125 11.49 -13.28 -0.31
N PRO A 126 12.70 -13.38 -0.85
CA PRO A 126 13.75 -12.40 -0.62
C PRO A 126 13.39 -11.09 -1.34
N LEU A 127 12.93 -10.11 -0.58
CA LEU A 127 12.63 -8.77 -1.09
C LEU A 127 13.79 -7.81 -0.79
N GLU A 128 14.21 -7.05 -1.78
CA GLU A 128 15.22 -5.98 -1.64
C GLU A 128 14.68 -4.78 -0.86
N ALA A 129 13.38 -4.52 -0.97
CA ALA A 129 12.74 -3.39 -0.32
C ALA A 129 11.32 -3.71 0.15
N ARG A 130 11.00 -3.27 1.37
CA ARG A 130 9.65 -3.22 1.94
C ARG A 130 9.38 -1.83 2.46
N VAL A 131 8.36 -1.17 1.91
CA VAL A 131 7.99 0.20 2.28
C VAL A 131 6.54 0.23 2.74
N LEU A 132 6.30 0.70 3.95
CA LEU A 132 4.97 0.92 4.51
C LEU A 132 4.68 2.42 4.56
N PHE A 133 3.62 2.87 3.91
CA PHE A 133 3.20 4.27 3.95
C PHE A 133 2.38 4.55 5.21
N SER A 134 3.04 4.99 6.25
CA SER A 134 2.45 5.49 7.49
C SER A 134 2.05 6.97 7.37
N SER A 135 1.86 7.64 8.47
CA SER A 135 1.46 9.04 8.54
C SER A 135 2.07 9.72 9.76
N VAL A 136 2.41 10.98 9.64
CA VAL A 136 2.76 11.84 10.78
C VAL A 136 1.65 11.85 11.84
N GLY A 137 0.42 11.57 11.45
CA GLY A 137 -0.72 11.44 12.35
C GLY A 137 -0.61 10.28 13.34
N SER A 138 0.23 9.26 13.09
CA SER A 138 0.48 8.18 14.06
C SER A 138 1.15 8.70 15.33
N ALA A 139 2.06 9.66 15.21
CA ALA A 139 2.80 10.24 16.32
C ALA A 139 2.15 11.50 16.91
N LEU A 140 1.66 12.41 16.06
CA LEU A 140 1.16 13.71 16.46
C LEU A 140 -0.37 13.75 16.66
N GLY A 141 -1.07 12.73 16.20
CA GLY A 141 -2.53 12.72 16.12
C GLY A 141 -3.05 13.67 15.02
N ILE A 142 -4.26 13.42 14.58
CA ILE A 142 -4.99 14.31 13.68
C ILE A 142 -6.42 14.41 14.19
N VAL A 143 -6.91 15.63 14.36
CA VAL A 143 -8.28 15.88 14.82
C VAL A 143 -9.29 15.16 13.92
N GLY A 144 -10.19 14.41 14.53
CA GLY A 144 -11.22 13.65 13.82
C GLY A 144 -10.70 12.44 13.02
N GLN A 145 -9.49 11.96 13.30
CA GLN A 145 -8.90 10.81 12.60
C GLN A 145 -8.25 9.81 13.56
N ALA A 146 -8.88 9.53 14.70
CA ALA A 146 -8.32 8.66 15.73
C ALA A 146 -8.06 7.23 15.20
N ASN A 147 -9.01 6.64 14.47
CA ASN A 147 -8.87 5.33 13.85
C ASN A 147 -7.79 5.30 12.76
N TYR A 148 -7.67 6.36 11.96
CA TYR A 148 -6.61 6.49 10.97
C TYR A 148 -5.23 6.59 11.63
N SER A 149 -5.10 7.38 12.69
CA SER A 149 -3.86 7.51 13.46
C SER A 149 -3.47 6.19 14.10
N ALA A 150 -4.43 5.47 14.71
CA ALA A 150 -4.21 4.15 15.30
C ALA A 150 -3.76 3.11 14.26
N ALA A 151 -4.40 3.06 13.09
CA ALA A 151 -4.01 2.13 12.03
C ALA A 151 -2.60 2.41 11.50
N ASN A 152 -2.19 3.68 11.42
CA ASN A 152 -0.82 4.02 11.04
C ASN A 152 0.18 3.71 12.15
N ALA A 153 -0.16 3.91 13.42
CA ALA A 153 0.67 3.50 14.56
C ALA A 153 0.91 1.98 14.57
N CYS A 154 -0.08 1.17 14.13
CA CYS A 154 0.13 -0.26 13.92
C CYS A 154 1.17 -0.55 12.83
N LEU A 155 1.23 0.23 11.74
CA LEU A 155 2.29 0.09 10.73
C LEU A 155 3.67 0.40 11.31
N ASP A 156 3.78 1.46 12.12
CA ASP A 156 5.04 1.86 12.74
C ASP A 156 5.53 0.80 13.73
N ALA A 157 4.62 0.27 14.57
CA ALA A 157 4.91 -0.83 15.49
C ALA A 157 5.31 -2.11 14.75
N HIS A 158 4.63 -2.44 13.64
CA HIS A 158 4.94 -3.60 12.83
C HIS A 158 6.35 -3.50 12.22
N LEU A 159 6.74 -2.33 11.74
CA LEU A 159 8.07 -2.09 11.21
C LEU A 159 9.13 -2.21 12.30
N SER A 160 8.87 -1.70 13.52
CA SER A 160 9.75 -1.83 14.68
C SER A 160 10.03 -3.29 15.04
N LEU A 161 8.99 -4.15 15.02
CA LEU A 161 9.14 -5.59 15.31
C LEU A 161 9.98 -6.35 14.27
N ILE A 162 10.13 -5.82 13.07
CA ILE A 162 10.94 -6.43 12.00
C ILE A 162 12.42 -6.09 12.15
N HIS A 163 12.74 -4.99 12.81
CA HIS A 163 14.09 -4.43 12.88
C HIS A 163 14.76 -4.54 14.25
N ILE A 164 14.15 -5.25 15.22
CA ILE A 164 14.74 -5.54 16.54
C ILE A 164 15.48 -6.87 16.50
#